data_4c76f38e2c19887d6b5b0231d7556cb7
#
_entry.id   4c76f38e2c19887d6b5b0231d7556cb7
#
_cell.length_a   1.000
_cell.length_b   1.000
_cell.length_c   1.000
_cell.angle_alpha   90.00
_cell.angle_beta   90.00
_cell.angle_gamma   90.00
#
_symmetry.space_group_name_H-M   'P 1'
#
loop_
_entity.id
_entity.type
_entity.pdbx_description
1 polymer ?
#
loop_
_entity_poly.entity_id
_entity_poly.type
_entity_poly.pdbx_seq_one_letter_code
_entity_poly.pdbx_strand_id
1 'polypeptide(L)'
;MKLINRIKTYLERRSREAKEREMHDRIEKEINSLNVFRIDGIDVITYDGLPVSRSTDKDILDRLEEYRLLIALRIRKAYERH
;
A
#
# COMPACT_ATOMS: atom_id res chain seq x y z
N MET A 1 37.59 8.07 15.71
CA MET A 1 36.31 7.46 16.19
C MET A 1 35.07 8.25 15.78
N LYS A 2 35.06 9.57 15.88
CA LYS A 2 33.90 10.40 15.47
C LYS A 2 33.56 10.28 13.99
N LEU A 3 34.54 10.09 13.12
CA LEU A 3 34.34 9.95 11.67
C LEU A 3 33.63 8.65 11.31
N ILE A 4 33.97 7.55 11.96
CA ILE A 4 33.37 6.23 11.75
C ILE A 4 31.89 6.25 12.14
N ASN A 5 31.56 6.91 13.24
CA ASN A 5 30.18 7.03 13.71
C ASN A 5 29.31 7.86 12.74
N ARG A 6 29.87 8.91 12.14
CA ARG A 6 29.18 9.73 11.12
C ARG A 6 28.88 8.93 9.86
N ILE A 7 29.85 8.16 9.38
CA ILE A 7 29.69 7.31 8.19
C ILE A 7 28.63 6.24 8.46
N LYS A 8 28.67 5.61 9.61
CA LYS A 8 27.70 4.58 10.01
C LYS A 8 26.28 5.16 10.09
N THR A 9 26.11 6.32 10.70
CA THR A 9 24.82 7.02 10.77
C THR A 9 24.29 7.40 9.39
N TYR A 10 25.16 7.86 8.50
CA TYR A 10 24.83 8.20 7.12
C TYR A 10 24.34 6.98 6.33
N LEU A 11 25.04 5.86 6.44
CA LEU A 11 24.65 4.61 5.80
C LEU A 11 23.33 4.06 6.33
N GLU A 12 23.10 4.17 7.64
CA GLU A 12 21.83 3.77 8.25
C GLU A 12 20.65 4.61 7.76
N ARG A 13 20.83 5.92 7.66
CA ARG A 13 19.81 6.83 7.10
C ARG A 13 19.49 6.48 5.64
N ARG A 14 20.52 6.28 4.84
CA ARG A 14 20.35 5.95 3.43
C ARG A 14 19.62 4.62 3.24
N SER A 15 19.93 3.64 4.09
CA SER A 15 19.24 2.35 4.10
C SER A 15 17.76 2.48 4.49
N ARG A 16 17.44 3.31 5.47
CA ARG A 16 16.05 3.59 5.89
C ARG A 16 15.27 4.28 4.78
N GLU A 17 15.85 5.28 4.13
CA GLU A 17 15.22 5.99 3.02
C GLU A 17 14.94 5.05 1.85
N ALA A 18 15.88 4.17 1.51
CA ALA A 18 15.70 3.17 0.46
C ALA A 18 14.56 2.20 0.80
N LYS A 19 14.47 1.74 2.04
CA LYS A 19 13.39 0.86 2.51
C LYS A 19 12.03 1.57 2.49
N GLU A 20 11.98 2.83 2.89
CA GLU A 20 10.76 3.62 2.84
C GLU A 20 10.26 3.81 1.43
N ARG A 21 11.15 4.11 0.47
CA ARG A 21 10.79 4.23 -0.95
C ARG A 21 10.25 2.91 -1.48
N GLU A 22 10.93 1.80 -1.20
CA GLU A 22 10.49 0.47 -1.59
C GLU A 22 9.10 0.15 -1.03
N MET A 23 8.88 0.46 0.23
CA MET A 23 7.58 0.28 0.88
C MET A 23 6.49 1.10 0.20
N HIS A 24 6.74 2.40 -0.05
CA HIS A 24 5.79 3.28 -0.73
C HIS A 24 5.49 2.82 -2.15
N ASP A 25 6.51 2.43 -2.91
CA ASP A 25 6.35 1.93 -4.27
C ASP A 25 5.51 0.65 -4.29
N ARG A 26 5.73 -0.22 -3.32
CA ARG A 26 4.96 -1.46 -3.17
C ARG A 26 3.51 -1.18 -2.81
N ILE A 27 3.28 -0.26 -1.86
CA ILE A 27 1.92 0.16 -1.48
C ILE A 27 1.18 0.72 -2.69
N GLU A 28 1.81 1.62 -3.43
CA GLU A 28 1.22 2.23 -4.62
C GLU A 28 0.89 1.19 -5.69
N LYS A 29 1.80 0.26 -5.94
CA LYS A 29 1.60 -0.83 -6.89
C LYS A 29 0.42 -1.72 -6.50
N GLU A 30 0.32 -2.09 -5.22
CA GLU A 30 -0.78 -2.90 -4.70
C GLU A 30 -2.12 -2.15 -4.77
N ILE A 31 -2.13 -0.86 -4.43
CA ILE A 31 -3.32 -0.01 -4.54
C ILE A 31 -3.79 0.10 -5.99
N ASN A 32 -2.86 0.22 -6.94
CA ASN A 32 -3.18 0.29 -8.37
C ASN A 32 -3.76 -1.02 -8.91
N SER A 33 -3.63 -2.12 -8.18
CA SER A 33 -4.26 -3.40 -8.51
C SER A 33 -5.76 -3.43 -8.17
N LEU A 34 -6.25 -2.42 -7.42
CA LEU A 34 -7.67 -2.24 -7.14
C LEU A 34 -8.34 -1.49 -8.29
N ASN A 35 -9.43 -2.06 -8.80
CA ASN A 35 -10.23 -1.44 -9.84
C ASN A 35 -11.71 -1.52 -9.48
N VAL A 36 -12.48 -0.58 -10.00
CA VAL A 36 -13.93 -0.54 -9.81
C VAL A 36 -14.59 -0.70 -11.18
N PHE A 37 -15.45 -1.68 -11.30
CA PHE A 37 -16.25 -1.91 -12.50
C PHE A 37 -17.72 -1.86 -12.17
N ARG A 38 -18.52 -1.32 -13.09
CA ARG A 38 -19.96 -1.34 -12.99
C ARG A 38 -20.53 -2.43 -13.90
N ILE A 39 -21.18 -3.41 -13.30
CA ILE A 39 -21.79 -4.54 -14.01
C ILE A 39 -23.24 -4.65 -13.55
N ASP A 40 -24.19 -4.52 -14.49
CA ASP A 40 -25.63 -4.61 -14.23
C ASP A 40 -26.12 -3.68 -13.10
N GLY A 41 -25.58 -2.47 -13.02
CA GLY A 41 -25.94 -1.50 -12.00
C GLY A 41 -25.30 -1.76 -10.63
N ILE A 42 -24.45 -2.75 -10.52
CA ILE A 42 -23.71 -3.08 -9.29
C ILE A 42 -22.24 -2.68 -9.47
N ASP A 43 -21.71 -1.95 -8.50
CA ASP A 43 -20.29 -1.62 -8.47
C ASP A 43 -19.50 -2.76 -7.84
N VAL A 44 -18.49 -3.24 -8.55
CA VAL A 44 -17.65 -4.34 -8.13
C VAL A 44 -16.22 -3.83 -7.97
N ILE A 45 -15.64 -4.04 -6.80
CA ILE A 45 -14.22 -3.79 -6.56
C ILE A 45 -13.46 -5.07 -6.86
N THR A 46 -12.44 -4.97 -7.72
CA THR A 46 -11.56 -6.10 -8.03
C THR A 46 -10.15 -5.81 -7.55
N TYR A 47 -9.46 -6.87 -7.14
CA TYR A 47 -8.05 -6.86 -6.81
C TYR A 47 -7.35 -7.89 -7.70
N ASP A 48 -6.43 -7.43 -8.56
CA ASP A 48 -5.79 -8.27 -9.59
C ASP A 48 -6.81 -9.04 -10.45
N GLY A 49 -7.91 -8.39 -10.79
CA GLY A 49 -8.96 -8.99 -11.61
C GLY A 49 -9.94 -9.89 -10.86
N LEU A 50 -9.74 -10.13 -9.56
CA LEU A 50 -10.63 -10.93 -8.75
C LEU A 50 -11.60 -10.05 -7.97
N PRO A 51 -12.91 -10.32 -8.00
CA PRO A 51 -13.89 -9.53 -7.24
C PRO A 51 -13.72 -9.74 -5.74
N VAL A 52 -13.55 -8.64 -5.00
CA VAL A 52 -13.39 -8.66 -3.54
C VAL A 52 -14.55 -7.98 -2.81
N SER A 53 -15.33 -7.16 -3.49
CA SER A 53 -16.50 -6.52 -2.90
C SER A 53 -17.52 -6.16 -3.98
N ARG A 54 -18.80 -6.20 -3.61
CA ARG A 54 -19.91 -5.77 -4.46
C ARG A 54 -20.79 -4.82 -3.66
N SER A 55 -21.22 -3.74 -4.29
CA SER A 55 -22.11 -2.77 -3.64
C SER A 55 -23.09 -2.19 -4.66
N THR A 56 -24.34 -2.04 -4.24
CA THR A 56 -25.36 -1.33 -5.00
C THR A 56 -25.49 0.12 -4.54
N ASP A 57 -24.81 0.49 -3.46
CA ASP A 57 -24.93 1.77 -2.79
C ASP A 57 -23.78 2.72 -3.15
N LYS A 58 -23.97 3.98 -2.73
CA LYS A 58 -22.97 5.05 -2.91
C LYS A 58 -21.70 4.86 -2.08
N ASP A 59 -21.64 3.78 -1.26
CA ASP A 59 -20.55 3.50 -0.33
C ASP A 59 -19.33 2.85 -0.99
N ILE A 60 -19.36 2.65 -2.31
CA ILE A 60 -18.26 1.98 -3.00
C ILE A 60 -16.93 2.74 -2.85
N LEU A 61 -16.96 4.06 -2.84
CA LEU A 61 -15.78 4.88 -2.66
C LEU A 61 -15.20 4.75 -1.25
N ASP A 62 -16.06 4.68 -0.24
CA ASP A 62 -15.65 4.46 1.14
C ASP A 62 -15.02 3.09 1.32
N ARG A 63 -15.60 2.06 0.73
CA ARG A 63 -15.03 0.70 0.73
C ARG A 63 -13.71 0.65 0.01
N LEU A 64 -13.57 1.35 -1.10
CA LEU A 64 -12.31 1.43 -1.84
C LEU A 64 -11.21 2.06 -0.96
N GLU A 65 -11.54 3.13 -0.23
CA GLU A 65 -10.61 3.76 0.73
C GLU A 65 -10.24 2.80 1.87
N GLU A 66 -11.18 2.03 2.40
CA GLU A 66 -10.91 1.02 3.41
C GLU A 66 -9.93 -0.04 2.91
N TYR A 67 -10.10 -0.52 1.68
CA TYR A 67 -9.16 -1.48 1.08
C TYR A 67 -7.78 -0.89 0.88
N ARG A 68 -7.70 0.37 0.45
CA ARG A 68 -6.43 1.09 0.32
C ARG A 68 -5.70 1.18 1.66
N LEU A 69 -6.43 1.55 2.71
CA LEU A 69 -5.87 1.64 4.07
C LEU A 69 -5.41 0.28 4.59
N LEU A 70 -6.20 -0.77 4.38
CA LEU A 70 -5.85 -2.13 4.79
C LEU A 70 -4.59 -2.62 4.09
N ILE A 71 -4.46 -2.38 2.80
CA ILE A 71 -3.27 -2.73 2.01
C ILE A 71 -2.04 -1.98 2.55
N ALA A 72 -2.17 -0.67 2.76
CA ALA A 72 -1.09 0.15 3.28
C ALA A 72 -0.62 -0.32 4.67
N LEU A 73 -1.57 -0.59 5.57
CA LEU A 73 -1.27 -1.09 6.91
C LEU A 73 -0.59 -2.46 6.88
N ARG A 74 -1.07 -3.35 6.04
CA ARG A 74 -0.51 -4.70 5.89
C ARG A 74 0.94 -4.66 5.42
N ILE A 75 1.22 -3.85 4.43
CA ILE A 75 2.56 -3.70 3.88
C ILE A 75 3.49 -3.04 4.90
N ARG A 76 3.04 -1.97 5.58
CA ARG A 76 3.81 -1.32 6.64
C ARG A 76 4.18 -2.28 7.76
N LYS A 77 3.24 -3.10 8.22
CA LYS A 77 3.51 -4.12 9.24
C LYS A 77 4.56 -5.13 8.79
N ALA A 78 4.54 -5.53 7.53
CA ALA A 78 5.54 -6.44 6.98
C ALA A 78 6.95 -5.82 7.01
N TYR A 79 7.06 -4.53 6.73
CA TYR A 79 8.35 -3.81 6.80
C TYR A 79 8.80 -3.51 8.23
N GLU A 80 7.89 -3.29 9.16
CA GLU A 80 8.20 -3.06 10.58
C GLU A 80 8.80 -4.28 11.28
N ARG A 81 8.51 -5.49 10.80
CA ARG A 81 9.01 -6.75 11.37
C ARG A 81 10.47 -7.04 11.02
N HIS A 82 11.05 -6.26 10.18
CA HIS A 82 12.44 -6.35 9.78
C HIS A 82 13.25 -5.21 10.37
#